data_7ddaaf5d47a7e49fd14c04a3781ab56a
#
_entry.id   7ddaaf5d47a7e49fd14c04a3781ab56a
#
_cell.length_a   1.000
_cell.length_b   1.000
_cell.length_c   1.000
_cell.angle_alpha   90.00
_cell.angle_beta   90.00
_cell.angle_gamma   90.00
#
_symmetry.space_group_name_H-M   'P 1'
#
loop_
_entity.id
_entity.type
_entity.pdbx_description
1 polymer ?
#
loop_
_entity_poly.entity_id
_entity_poly.type
_entity_poly.pdbx_seq_one_letter_code
_entity_poly.pdbx_strand_id
1 'polypeptide(L)'
;MTIEDFVIHEINEYQTDNIREIIDYHDISIEYNDQLNKSCDSSIFLFHQTAYITIKSDLNPLYENFLLAHELGHYLMHYDENISFQFLLKTRKNSLEREANEFACRFLLHDIDLKKIENIDFIVKEKGIPIKIWRSVCEYILS
;
A
#
# COMPACT_ATOMS: atom_id res chain seq x y z
N MET A 1 -7.57 -13.96 7.52
CA MET A 1 -8.12 -12.76 6.83
C MET A 1 -7.58 -12.67 5.42
N THR A 2 -8.44 -12.39 4.48
CA THR A 2 -8.03 -12.07 3.11
C THR A 2 -7.49 -10.64 3.06
N ILE A 3 -6.83 -10.28 1.95
CA ILE A 3 -6.37 -8.91 1.75
C ILE A 3 -7.55 -7.95 1.70
N GLU A 4 -8.65 -8.36 1.07
CA GLU A 4 -9.88 -7.57 1.06
C GLU A 4 -10.40 -7.33 2.48
N ASP A 5 -10.34 -8.34 3.36
CA ASP A 5 -10.76 -8.20 4.75
C ASP A 5 -9.92 -7.15 5.49
N PHE A 6 -8.61 -7.12 5.24
CA PHE A 6 -7.75 -6.10 5.82
C PHE A 6 -8.17 -4.69 5.40
N VAL A 7 -8.46 -4.51 4.11
CA VAL A 7 -8.90 -3.20 3.59
C VAL A 7 -10.21 -2.78 4.25
N ILE A 8 -11.20 -3.65 4.25
CA ILE A 8 -12.52 -3.36 4.82
C ILE A 8 -12.41 -3.06 6.30
N HIS A 9 -11.62 -3.85 7.03
CA HIS A 9 -11.42 -3.65 8.45
C HIS A 9 -10.85 -2.27 8.76
N GLU A 10 -9.82 -1.83 8.01
CA GLU A 10 -9.18 -0.55 8.27
C GLU A 10 -10.12 0.62 8.02
N ILE A 11 -10.85 0.58 6.91
CA ILE A 11 -11.80 1.65 6.57
C ILE A 11 -12.92 1.72 7.60
N ASN A 12 -13.46 0.58 8.02
CA ASN A 12 -14.57 0.52 8.97
C ASN A 12 -14.12 0.90 10.38
N GLU A 13 -12.96 0.43 10.81
CA GLU A 13 -12.44 0.70 12.16
C GLU A 13 -12.22 2.19 12.37
N TYR A 14 -11.62 2.87 11.41
CA TYR A 14 -11.27 4.29 11.54
C TYR A 14 -12.29 5.20 10.87
N GLN A 15 -13.29 4.64 10.19
CA GLN A 15 -14.38 5.37 9.54
C GLN A 15 -13.88 6.45 8.59
N THR A 16 -12.85 6.13 7.84
CA THR A 16 -12.23 6.99 6.83
C THR A 16 -11.58 6.13 5.77
N ASP A 17 -11.53 6.65 4.53
CA ASP A 17 -10.74 6.08 3.45
C ASP A 17 -9.55 6.95 3.08
N ASN A 18 -9.22 7.92 3.91
CA ASN A 18 -8.05 8.75 3.74
C ASN A 18 -6.83 8.00 4.28
N ILE A 19 -5.91 7.62 3.38
CA ILE A 19 -4.78 6.78 3.75
C ILE A 19 -3.89 7.45 4.81
N ARG A 20 -3.72 8.77 4.76
CA ARG A 20 -2.88 9.47 5.72
C ARG A 20 -3.50 9.45 7.13
N GLU A 21 -4.82 9.56 7.22
CA GLU A 21 -5.50 9.48 8.51
C GLU A 21 -5.34 8.09 9.11
N ILE A 22 -5.47 7.03 8.30
CA ILE A 22 -5.32 5.66 8.78
C ILE A 22 -3.88 5.42 9.27
N ILE A 23 -2.91 5.88 8.49
CA ILE A 23 -1.49 5.78 8.88
C ILE A 23 -1.24 6.48 10.22
N ASP A 24 -1.84 7.64 10.41
CA ASP A 24 -1.72 8.39 11.65
C ASP A 24 -2.34 7.64 12.84
N TYR A 25 -3.50 7.00 12.64
CA TYR A 25 -4.13 6.18 13.69
C TYR A 25 -3.23 5.02 14.14
N HIS A 26 -2.36 4.54 13.27
CA HIS A 26 -1.41 3.47 13.62
C HIS A 26 -0.11 4.01 14.22
N ASP A 27 -0.01 5.32 14.45
CA ASP A 27 1.20 5.97 14.96
C ASP A 27 2.42 5.75 14.06
N ILE A 28 2.19 5.64 12.75
CA ILE A 28 3.25 5.51 11.76
C ILE A 28 3.62 6.91 11.29
N SER A 29 4.92 7.24 11.35
CA SER A 29 5.42 8.53 10.89
C SER A 29 5.72 8.48 9.40
N ILE A 30 5.41 9.56 8.69
CA ILE A 30 5.74 9.72 7.27
C ILE A 30 6.86 10.74 7.16
N GLU A 31 7.96 10.36 6.51
CA GLU A 31 9.11 11.23 6.32
C GLU A 31 9.45 11.32 4.83
N TYR A 32 9.74 12.54 4.37
CA TYR A 32 10.16 12.76 2.98
C TYR A 32 11.67 12.71 2.93
N ASN A 33 12.22 11.92 2.00
CA ASN A 33 13.65 11.74 1.86
C ASN A 33 14.00 11.52 0.38
N ASP A 34 14.67 12.50 -0.23
CA ASP A 34 15.06 12.45 -1.64
C ASP A 34 16.32 11.63 -1.88
N GLN A 35 16.96 11.15 -0.81
CA GLN A 35 18.16 10.32 -0.93
C GLN A 35 17.86 8.81 -0.93
N LEU A 36 16.58 8.45 -1.07
CA LEU A 36 16.22 7.05 -1.27
C LEU A 36 16.86 6.51 -2.54
N ASN A 37 17.13 5.20 -2.54
CA ASN A 37 17.69 4.51 -3.70
C ASN A 37 16.85 4.82 -4.95
N LYS A 38 17.50 5.03 -6.09
CA LYS A 38 16.83 5.36 -7.35
C LYS A 38 15.79 4.33 -7.78
N SER A 39 15.91 3.09 -7.33
CA SER A 39 14.96 2.03 -7.64
C SER A 39 13.78 1.98 -6.67
N CYS A 40 13.72 2.90 -5.70
CA CYS A 40 12.75 2.85 -4.61
C CYS A 40 12.18 4.23 -4.36
N ASP A 41 10.86 4.39 -4.55
CA ASP A 41 10.18 5.66 -4.30
C ASP A 41 9.67 5.76 -2.85
N SER A 42 9.51 4.64 -2.17
CA SER A 42 9.09 4.61 -0.78
C SER A 42 9.60 3.34 -0.10
N SER A 43 9.63 3.37 1.23
CA SER A 43 9.93 2.18 2.02
C SER A 43 9.34 2.34 3.42
N ILE A 44 9.24 1.23 4.16
CA ILE A 44 8.83 1.26 5.56
C ILE A 44 9.90 0.55 6.38
N PHE A 45 10.21 1.10 7.54
CA PHE A 45 11.16 0.49 8.47
C PHE A 45 10.73 0.72 9.91
N LEU A 46 11.28 -0.08 10.80
CA LEU A 46 11.02 -0.01 12.23
C LEU A 46 12.28 0.44 12.96
N PHE A 47 12.09 1.40 13.85
CA PHE A 47 13.17 1.88 14.71
C PHE A 47 12.58 2.12 16.09
N HIS A 48 13.13 1.43 17.10
CA HIS A 48 12.65 1.51 18.49
C HIS A 48 11.14 1.27 18.59
N GLN A 49 10.63 0.23 17.89
CA GLN A 49 9.22 -0.17 17.90
C GLN A 49 8.28 0.84 17.24
N THR A 50 8.81 1.86 16.59
CA THR A 50 8.03 2.83 15.82
C THR A 50 8.25 2.58 14.35
N ALA A 51 7.16 2.59 13.57
CA ALA A 51 7.24 2.43 12.13
C ALA A 51 7.36 3.79 11.46
N TYR A 52 8.19 3.85 10.43
CA TYR A 52 8.43 5.06 9.63
C TYR A 52 8.27 4.71 8.17
N ILE A 53 7.40 5.44 7.48
CA ILE A 53 7.33 5.36 6.03
C ILE A 53 8.18 6.49 5.47
N THR A 54 9.17 6.14 4.65
CA THR A 54 10.01 7.10 3.96
C THR A 54 9.57 7.16 2.51
N ILE A 55 9.40 8.36 1.98
CA ILE A 55 8.87 8.56 0.64
C ILE A 55 9.59 9.75 -0.02
N LYS A 56 9.81 9.66 -1.32
CA LYS A 56 10.41 10.76 -2.08
C LYS A 56 9.44 11.95 -2.12
N SER A 57 10.00 13.16 -2.09
CA SER A 57 9.20 14.38 -2.27
C SER A 57 8.91 14.61 -3.75
N ASP A 58 7.98 15.53 -4.03
CA ASP A 58 7.63 15.98 -5.38
C ASP A 58 7.06 14.92 -6.32
N LEU A 59 6.54 13.83 -5.74
CA LEU A 59 5.81 12.84 -6.53
C LEU A 59 4.38 13.33 -6.81
N ASN A 60 3.77 12.79 -7.87
CA ASN A 60 2.36 13.04 -8.12
C ASN A 60 1.55 12.65 -6.87
N PRO A 61 0.67 13.52 -6.37
CA PRO A 61 -0.07 13.23 -5.12
C PRO A 61 -0.88 11.94 -5.13
N LEU A 62 -1.44 11.56 -6.27
CA LEU A 62 -2.21 10.32 -6.37
C LEU A 62 -1.30 9.09 -6.31
N TYR A 63 -0.15 9.16 -6.97
CA TYR A 63 0.85 8.10 -6.87
C TYR A 63 1.40 7.99 -5.44
N GLU A 64 1.58 9.13 -4.77
CA GLU A 64 2.00 9.13 -3.36
C GLU A 64 0.99 8.39 -2.48
N ASN A 65 -0.31 8.59 -2.71
CA ASN A 65 -1.34 7.85 -2.00
C ASN A 65 -1.23 6.34 -2.22
N PHE A 66 -0.92 5.95 -3.46
CA PHE A 66 -0.68 4.53 -3.76
C PHE A 66 0.50 3.98 -2.96
N LEU A 67 1.62 4.71 -2.94
CA LEU A 67 2.80 4.28 -2.19
C LEU A 67 2.53 4.17 -0.70
N LEU A 68 1.80 5.13 -0.13
CA LEU A 68 1.43 5.09 1.28
C LEU A 68 0.56 3.88 1.59
N ALA A 69 -0.41 3.57 0.73
CA ALA A 69 -1.25 2.38 0.90
C ALA A 69 -0.43 1.10 0.77
N HIS A 70 0.52 1.06 -0.15
CA HIS A 70 1.43 -0.07 -0.31
C HIS A 70 2.23 -0.33 0.98
N GLU A 71 2.82 0.73 1.56
CA GLU A 71 3.61 0.59 2.77
C GLU A 71 2.74 0.23 3.98
N LEU A 72 1.53 0.79 4.06
CA LEU A 72 0.58 0.37 5.10
C LEU A 72 0.23 -1.11 4.97
N GLY A 73 0.07 -1.60 3.74
CA GLY A 73 -0.17 -3.02 3.48
C GLY A 73 0.94 -3.90 4.05
N HIS A 74 2.19 -3.52 3.83
CA HIS A 74 3.33 -4.23 4.43
C HIS A 74 3.22 -4.23 5.96
N TYR A 75 2.92 -3.08 6.54
CA TYR A 75 2.82 -2.96 8.00
C TYR A 75 1.74 -3.87 8.56
N LEU A 76 0.56 -3.87 7.96
CA LEU A 76 -0.58 -4.63 8.48
C LEU A 76 -0.45 -6.13 8.30
N MET A 77 0.10 -6.56 7.17
CA MET A 77 0.08 -7.98 6.80
C MET A 77 1.40 -8.68 7.06
N HIS A 78 2.52 -7.96 7.04
CA HIS A 78 3.84 -8.57 7.06
C HIS A 78 4.66 -8.25 8.31
N TYR A 79 4.18 -7.33 9.14
CA TYR A 79 4.86 -6.98 10.36
C TYR A 79 4.57 -8.01 11.45
N ASP A 80 5.64 -8.57 12.03
CA ASP A 80 5.56 -9.47 13.18
C ASP A 80 6.67 -9.06 14.15
N GLU A 81 6.28 -8.77 15.40
CA GLU A 81 7.23 -8.35 16.43
C GLU A 81 8.31 -9.41 16.72
N ASN A 82 8.00 -10.67 16.44
CA ASN A 82 8.91 -11.79 16.71
C ASN A 82 9.81 -12.12 15.52
N ILE A 83 9.54 -11.55 14.35
CA ILE A 83 10.31 -11.81 13.13
C ILE A 83 10.70 -10.47 12.53
N SER A 84 11.98 -10.32 12.18
CA SER A 84 12.43 -9.09 11.55
C SER A 84 11.71 -8.84 10.24
N PHE A 85 11.12 -7.65 10.10
CA PHE A 85 10.46 -7.24 8.87
C PHE A 85 11.43 -7.31 7.68
N GLN A 86 12.68 -6.88 7.89
CA GLN A 86 13.70 -6.95 6.85
C GLN A 86 14.03 -8.39 6.47
N PHE A 87 13.99 -9.32 7.42
CA PHE A 87 14.18 -10.73 7.11
C PHE A 87 13.09 -11.26 6.21
N LEU A 88 11.82 -10.92 6.51
CA LEU A 88 10.68 -11.34 5.67
C LEU A 88 10.81 -10.78 4.26
N LEU A 89 11.13 -9.50 4.12
CA LEU A 89 11.32 -8.88 2.80
C LEU A 89 12.45 -9.54 2.03
N LYS A 90 13.54 -9.93 2.72
CA LYS A 90 14.68 -10.57 2.08
C LYS A 90 14.33 -11.97 1.55
N THR A 91 13.56 -12.75 2.31
CA THR A 91 13.31 -14.16 1.99
C THR A 91 12.06 -14.37 1.11
N ARG A 92 11.09 -13.47 1.17
CA ARG A 92 9.80 -13.59 0.46
C ARG A 92 9.44 -12.33 -0.30
N LYS A 93 10.43 -11.61 -0.81
CA LYS A 93 10.22 -10.27 -1.38
C LYS A 93 9.10 -10.23 -2.43
N ASN A 94 9.14 -11.13 -3.42
CA ASN A 94 8.20 -11.07 -4.55
C ASN A 94 6.76 -11.27 -4.11
N SER A 95 6.49 -12.23 -3.23
CA SER A 95 5.13 -12.49 -2.76
C SER A 95 4.64 -11.37 -1.83
N LEU A 96 5.51 -10.84 -0.98
CA LEU A 96 5.15 -9.75 -0.08
C LEU A 96 4.86 -8.47 -0.84
N GLU A 97 5.67 -8.17 -1.85
CA GLU A 97 5.44 -7.00 -2.71
C GLU A 97 4.13 -7.12 -3.48
N ARG A 98 3.83 -8.30 -4.01
CA ARG A 98 2.55 -8.54 -4.69
C ARG A 98 1.37 -8.32 -3.74
N GLU A 99 1.46 -8.85 -2.52
CA GLU A 99 0.39 -8.70 -1.55
C GLU A 99 0.19 -7.24 -1.15
N ALA A 100 1.28 -6.50 -0.95
CA ALA A 100 1.20 -5.07 -0.63
C ALA A 100 0.61 -4.28 -1.79
N ASN A 101 0.97 -4.61 -3.03
CA ASN A 101 0.39 -4.00 -4.22
C ASN A 101 -1.10 -4.30 -4.34
N GLU A 102 -1.50 -5.54 -4.06
CA GLU A 102 -2.92 -5.91 -4.07
C GLU A 102 -3.68 -5.13 -3.01
N PHE A 103 -3.13 -5.01 -1.79
CA PHE A 103 -3.74 -4.21 -0.73
C PHE A 103 -3.95 -2.77 -1.18
N ALA A 104 -2.91 -2.15 -1.75
CA ALA A 104 -2.99 -0.76 -2.20
C ALA A 104 -4.04 -0.57 -3.28
N CYS A 105 -4.10 -1.47 -4.26
CA CYS A 105 -5.10 -1.40 -5.31
C CYS A 105 -6.51 -1.58 -4.77
N ARG A 106 -6.73 -2.57 -3.92
CA ARG A 106 -8.06 -2.78 -3.29
C ARG A 106 -8.47 -1.60 -2.43
N PHE A 107 -7.52 -1.00 -1.71
CA PHE A 107 -7.80 0.17 -0.88
C PHE A 107 -8.25 1.35 -1.74
N LEU A 108 -7.51 1.68 -2.79
CA LEU A 108 -7.82 2.84 -3.63
C LEU A 108 -9.06 2.63 -4.49
N LEU A 109 -9.43 1.39 -4.76
CA LEU A 109 -10.59 1.05 -5.59
C LEU A 109 -11.79 0.55 -4.78
N HIS A 110 -11.75 0.67 -3.44
CA HIS A 110 -12.74 0.05 -2.55
C HIS A 110 -14.18 0.50 -2.81
N ASP A 111 -14.35 1.74 -3.27
CA ASP A 111 -15.65 2.35 -3.50
C ASP A 111 -16.17 2.18 -4.94
N ILE A 112 -15.45 1.42 -5.76
CA ILE A 112 -15.79 1.24 -7.17
C ILE A 112 -16.18 -0.21 -7.43
N ASP A 113 -17.34 -0.40 -8.06
CA ASP A 113 -17.75 -1.73 -8.54
C ASP A 113 -17.09 -1.99 -9.88
N LEU A 114 -15.94 -2.66 -9.84
CA LEU A 114 -15.11 -2.89 -11.02
C LEU A 114 -15.82 -3.75 -12.08
N LYS A 115 -16.79 -4.56 -11.67
CA LYS A 115 -17.55 -5.39 -12.61
C LYS A 115 -18.45 -4.56 -13.53
N LYS A 116 -18.76 -3.31 -13.14
CA LYS A 116 -19.62 -2.41 -13.91
C LYS A 116 -18.83 -1.40 -14.73
N ILE A 117 -17.50 -1.43 -14.68
CA ILE A 117 -16.62 -0.47 -15.35
C ILE A 117 -16.14 -1.06 -16.68
N GLU A 118 -16.38 -0.36 -17.79
CA GLU A 118 -15.91 -0.79 -19.11
C GLU A 118 -14.42 -0.58 -19.30
N ASN A 119 -13.91 0.55 -18.83
CA ASN A 119 -12.49 0.90 -18.98
C ASN A 119 -11.82 1.01 -17.62
N ILE A 120 -11.46 -0.16 -17.07
CA ILE A 120 -10.82 -0.24 -15.76
C ILE A 120 -9.46 0.45 -15.76
N ASP A 121 -8.68 0.32 -16.84
CA ASP A 121 -7.36 0.96 -16.93
C ASP A 121 -7.44 2.47 -16.74
N PHE A 122 -8.48 3.11 -17.28
CA PHE A 122 -8.67 4.54 -17.09
C PHE A 122 -8.90 4.90 -15.63
N ILE A 123 -9.76 4.14 -14.94
CA ILE A 123 -10.05 4.37 -13.52
C ILE A 123 -8.80 4.14 -12.66
N VAL A 124 -8.05 3.09 -12.96
CA VAL A 124 -6.83 2.76 -12.24
C VAL A 124 -5.82 3.91 -12.34
N LYS A 125 -5.65 4.46 -13.54
CA LYS A 125 -4.75 5.60 -13.74
C LYS A 125 -5.22 6.83 -13.00
N GLU A 126 -6.52 7.10 -12.97
CA GLU A 126 -7.08 8.23 -12.24
C GLU A 126 -6.83 8.14 -10.74
N LYS A 127 -6.73 6.93 -10.21
CA LYS A 127 -6.46 6.69 -8.79
C LYS A 127 -4.96 6.73 -8.46
N GLY A 128 -4.10 6.94 -9.46
CA GLY A 128 -2.66 7.01 -9.24
C GLY A 128 -1.96 5.67 -9.16
N ILE A 129 -2.63 4.59 -9.54
CA ILE A 129 -2.06 3.25 -9.53
C ILE A 129 -1.24 3.05 -10.82
N PRO A 130 0.05 2.70 -10.72
CA PRO A 130 0.84 2.40 -11.92
C PRO A 130 0.25 1.22 -12.68
N ILE A 131 0.09 1.38 -13.99
CA ILE A 131 -0.61 0.37 -14.80
C ILE A 131 0.08 -1.00 -14.78
N LYS A 132 1.41 -1.01 -14.72
CA LYS A 132 2.16 -2.26 -14.63
C LYS A 132 1.85 -3.01 -13.33
N ILE A 133 1.70 -2.28 -12.25
CA ILE A 133 1.37 -2.87 -10.94
C ILE A 133 -0.05 -3.41 -10.99
N TRP A 134 -1.00 -2.64 -11.52
CA TRP A 134 -2.37 -3.11 -11.67
C TRP A 134 -2.42 -4.43 -12.45
N ARG A 135 -1.72 -4.50 -13.57
CA ARG A 135 -1.71 -5.71 -14.40
C ARG A 135 -1.12 -6.91 -13.69
N SER A 136 -0.22 -6.68 -12.73
CA SER A 136 0.38 -7.77 -11.96
C SER A 136 -0.55 -8.33 -10.88
N VAL A 137 -1.57 -7.58 -10.46
CA VAL A 137 -2.46 -7.99 -9.36
C VAL A 137 -3.93 -8.11 -9.77
N CYS A 138 -4.32 -7.62 -10.94
CA CYS A 138 -5.73 -7.51 -11.31
C CYS A 138 -6.47 -8.84 -11.30
N GLU A 139 -5.81 -9.93 -11.65
CA GLU A 139 -6.45 -11.26 -11.65
C GLU A 139 -6.86 -11.68 -10.22
N TYR A 140 -6.11 -11.28 -9.21
CA TYR A 140 -6.43 -11.58 -7.81
C TYR A 140 -7.63 -10.75 -7.33
N ILE A 141 -7.84 -9.59 -7.92
CA ILE A 141 -8.90 -8.66 -7.52
C ILE A 141 -10.20 -8.95 -8.28
N LEU A 142 -10.09 -9.28 -9.58
CA LEU A 142 -11.26 -9.45 -10.46
C LEU A 142 -11.82 -10.87 -10.47
N SER A 143 -11.11 -11.84 -9.95
CA SER A 143 -11.56 -13.23 -9.94
C SER A 143 -12.68 -13.51 -8.94
#